data_9aac7f977a5fbe9b31200cf70e3078ab
#
_entry.id   9aac7f977a5fbe9b31200cf70e3078ab
#
_cell.length_a   1.000
_cell.length_b   1.000
_cell.length_c   1.000
_cell.angle_alpha   90.00
_cell.angle_beta   90.00
_cell.angle_gamma   90.00
#
_symmetry.space_group_name_H-M   'P 1'
#
loop_
_entity.id
_entity.type
_entity.pdbx_description
1 polymer ?
#
loop_
_entity_poly.entity_id
_entity_poly.type
_entity_poly.pdbx_seq_one_letter_code
_entity_poly.pdbx_strand_id
1 'polypeptide(L)'
;TKHLYLRQSALKDDLAAWIDGKTDWPILTTSIAKKWLTDGDGLQDRGITRDLNWGVPVKRGTEDWPGMEGKVFYVWFDAPIEYIACSQEWVDAGKGDNWERWWRTDKGAEDVTYTQFMGKDNVPFHTLSFPATILGSAEPWKLVDYIKSFNYLNYDGGQFSTSQGRGVFMDQALSILPSDYWRWWLLSHAPESADSEFTWENFQVSVNKDLADVLGNLVSRVTKFAKSKCGADVPAGGSFGPQEAALIA
;
A
#
# COMPACT_ATOMS: atom_id res chain seq x y z
N THR A 1 -6.00 16.18 -30.58
CA THR A 1 -7.06 15.15 -30.48
C THR A 1 -8.01 15.47 -29.33
N LYS A 2 -9.25 14.99 -29.37
CA LYS A 2 -10.23 15.15 -28.28
C LYS A 2 -9.99 14.09 -27.24
N HIS A 3 -10.08 14.48 -25.96
CA HIS A 3 -9.96 13.55 -24.82
C HIS A 3 -11.06 13.80 -23.79
N LEU A 4 -11.38 12.76 -23.02
CA LEU A 4 -12.23 12.90 -21.84
C LEU A 4 -11.35 13.36 -20.65
N TYR A 5 -11.94 14.19 -19.80
CA TYR A 5 -11.31 14.68 -18.58
C TYR A 5 -12.17 14.35 -17.37
N LEU A 6 -11.55 13.80 -16.34
CA LEU A 6 -12.15 13.73 -15.00
C LEU A 6 -12.11 15.13 -14.39
N ARG A 7 -13.26 15.67 -14.10
CA ARG A 7 -13.43 17.02 -13.53
C ARG A 7 -13.14 17.00 -12.02
N GLN A 8 -11.96 16.53 -11.66
CA GLN A 8 -11.55 16.41 -10.25
C GLN A 8 -11.39 17.76 -9.55
N SER A 9 -11.19 18.85 -10.30
CA SER A 9 -11.16 20.22 -9.77
C SER A 9 -12.49 20.59 -9.10
N ALA A 10 -13.62 20.09 -9.61
CA ALA A 10 -14.95 20.32 -9.02
C ALA A 10 -15.16 19.61 -7.66
N LEU A 11 -14.32 18.63 -7.33
CA LEU A 11 -14.35 17.86 -6.09
C LEU A 11 -13.22 18.26 -5.12
N LYS A 12 -12.53 19.37 -5.41
CA LYS A 12 -11.36 19.82 -4.63
C LYS A 12 -11.68 19.97 -3.14
N ASP A 13 -12.78 20.61 -2.82
CA ASP A 13 -13.15 20.91 -1.44
C ASP A 13 -13.55 19.64 -0.67
N ASP A 14 -14.26 18.71 -1.32
CA ASP A 14 -14.61 17.41 -0.76
C ASP A 14 -13.37 16.55 -0.49
N LEU A 15 -12.43 16.52 -1.43
CA LEU A 15 -11.17 15.83 -1.29
C LEU A 15 -10.30 16.43 -0.18
N ALA A 16 -10.25 17.76 -0.10
CA ALA A 16 -9.51 18.46 0.95
C ALA A 16 -10.09 18.16 2.34
N ALA A 17 -11.41 18.24 2.50
CA ALA A 17 -12.08 17.91 3.76
C ALA A 17 -11.86 16.45 4.17
N TRP A 18 -11.93 15.52 3.20
CA TRP A 18 -11.66 14.10 3.45
C TRP A 18 -10.21 13.85 3.89
N ILE A 19 -9.22 14.46 3.22
CA ILE A 19 -7.80 14.33 3.58
C ILE A 19 -7.51 14.99 4.94
N ASP A 20 -8.11 16.14 5.24
CA ASP A 20 -7.95 16.82 6.53
C ASP A 20 -8.52 16.03 7.72
N GLY A 21 -9.53 15.22 7.46
CA GLY A 21 -10.08 14.27 8.43
C GLY A 21 -9.18 13.07 8.75
N LYS A 22 -8.11 12.83 7.95
CA LYS A 22 -7.19 11.70 8.13
C LYS A 22 -6.01 12.07 9.03
N THR A 23 -6.28 12.20 10.32
CA THR A 23 -5.32 12.67 11.34
C THR A 23 -4.25 11.64 11.69
N ASP A 24 -4.48 10.38 11.38
CA ASP A 24 -3.59 9.24 11.63
C ASP A 24 -2.69 8.87 10.44
N TRP A 25 -2.91 9.52 9.29
CA TRP A 25 -2.07 9.27 8.12
C TRP A 25 -0.65 9.82 8.30
N PRO A 26 0.39 9.11 7.80
CA PRO A 26 1.76 9.61 7.85
C PRO A 26 1.92 10.97 7.17
N ILE A 27 2.83 11.79 7.72
CA ILE A 27 3.13 13.13 7.18
C ILE A 27 3.53 13.05 5.70
N LEU A 28 4.27 12.03 5.29
CA LEU A 28 4.65 11.85 3.89
C LEU A 28 3.41 11.77 2.98
N THR A 29 2.41 10.97 3.36
CA THR A 29 1.16 10.82 2.60
C THR A 29 0.38 12.12 2.55
N THR A 30 0.13 12.74 3.70
CA THR A 30 -0.70 13.94 3.78
C THR A 30 -0.04 15.16 3.15
N SER A 31 1.28 15.32 3.27
CA SER A 31 2.01 16.43 2.67
C SER A 31 1.99 16.36 1.14
N ILE A 32 2.18 15.18 0.56
CA ILE A 32 2.09 15.00 -0.90
C ILE A 32 0.66 15.29 -1.38
N ALA A 33 -0.36 14.73 -0.72
CA ALA A 33 -1.75 14.95 -1.09
C ALA A 33 -2.12 16.44 -1.05
N LYS A 34 -1.80 17.13 0.04
CA LYS A 34 -2.07 18.57 0.22
C LYS A 34 -1.30 19.43 -0.79
N LYS A 35 -0.07 19.07 -1.09
CA LYS A 35 0.72 19.75 -2.11
C LYS A 35 0.01 19.76 -3.46
N TRP A 36 -0.53 18.63 -3.90
CA TRP A 36 -1.28 18.55 -5.16
C TRP A 36 -2.60 19.32 -5.15
N LEU A 37 -3.20 19.53 -3.98
CA LEU A 37 -4.41 20.36 -3.85
C LEU A 37 -4.14 21.85 -3.94
N THR A 38 -2.94 22.30 -3.56
CA THR A 38 -2.64 23.73 -3.33
C THR A 38 -1.56 24.33 -4.19
N ASP A 39 -0.61 23.54 -4.72
CA ASP A 39 0.51 24.05 -5.51
C ASP A 39 0.05 24.61 -6.87
N GLY A 40 0.66 25.71 -7.28
CA GLY A 40 0.37 26.39 -8.52
C GLY A 40 -1.11 26.81 -8.63
N ASP A 41 -1.77 26.38 -9.69
CA ASP A 41 -3.20 26.64 -9.93
C ASP A 41 -4.12 25.67 -9.14
N GLY A 42 -3.57 24.87 -8.25
CA GLY A 42 -4.29 23.84 -7.47
C GLY A 42 -4.66 22.60 -8.28
N LEU A 43 -5.64 21.85 -7.77
CA LEU A 43 -6.05 20.59 -8.39
C LEU A 43 -6.68 20.82 -9.77
N GLN A 44 -6.02 20.35 -10.83
CA GLN A 44 -6.46 20.49 -12.22
C GLN A 44 -7.22 19.25 -12.71
N ASP A 45 -8.11 19.44 -13.69
CA ASP A 45 -8.80 18.34 -14.37
C ASP A 45 -7.81 17.43 -15.07
N ARG A 46 -8.08 16.11 -15.02
CA ARG A 46 -7.15 15.09 -15.50
C ARG A 46 -7.67 14.39 -16.76
N GLY A 47 -6.87 14.40 -17.82
CA GLY A 47 -7.17 13.66 -19.04
C GLY A 47 -7.11 12.13 -18.78
N ILE A 48 -8.24 11.45 -18.98
CA ILE A 48 -8.43 10.03 -18.66
C ILE A 48 -8.43 9.11 -19.88
N THR A 49 -8.16 9.64 -21.07
CA THR A 49 -8.10 8.84 -22.30
C THR A 49 -6.77 9.04 -23.02
N ARG A 50 -6.39 8.07 -23.86
CA ARG A 50 -5.13 8.08 -24.63
C ARG A 50 -5.37 7.54 -26.04
N ASP A 51 -4.57 8.04 -26.99
CA ASP A 51 -4.47 7.49 -28.36
C ASP A 51 -3.47 6.33 -28.35
N LEU A 52 -3.91 5.14 -27.93
CA LEU A 52 -3.12 3.91 -27.85
C LEU A 52 -3.91 2.75 -28.44
N ASN A 53 -3.19 1.75 -28.97
CA ASN A 53 -3.79 0.55 -29.57
C ASN A 53 -4.10 -0.54 -28.53
N TRP A 54 -3.61 -0.42 -27.29
CA TRP A 54 -3.82 -1.39 -26.23
C TRP A 54 -4.31 -0.68 -24.96
N GLY A 55 -5.32 -1.24 -24.34
CA GLY A 55 -5.98 -0.73 -23.14
C GLY A 55 -7.47 -0.98 -23.15
N VAL A 56 -8.16 -0.48 -22.12
CA VAL A 56 -9.63 -0.58 -22.02
C VAL A 56 -10.26 0.42 -22.97
N PRO A 57 -11.06 -0.02 -23.98
CA PRO A 57 -11.72 0.87 -24.92
C PRO A 57 -12.71 1.83 -24.24
N VAL A 58 -12.78 3.06 -24.74
CA VAL A 58 -13.70 4.07 -24.20
C VAL A 58 -15.10 3.84 -24.74
N LYS A 59 -15.95 3.22 -23.91
CA LYS A 59 -17.34 2.87 -24.27
C LYS A 59 -18.34 3.51 -23.31
N ARG A 60 -19.57 3.63 -23.78
CA ARG A 60 -20.75 3.95 -22.99
C ARG A 60 -21.72 2.79 -23.07
N GLY A 61 -21.70 1.93 -22.06
CA GLY A 61 -22.34 0.62 -22.15
C GLY A 61 -21.61 -0.27 -23.16
N THR A 62 -22.31 -0.80 -24.17
CA THR A 62 -21.74 -1.65 -25.22
C THR A 62 -21.25 -0.88 -26.46
N GLU A 63 -21.60 0.40 -26.58
CA GLU A 63 -21.31 1.24 -27.76
C GLU A 63 -20.06 2.10 -27.53
N ASP A 64 -19.36 2.43 -28.61
CA ASP A 64 -18.25 3.37 -28.53
C ASP A 64 -18.75 4.76 -28.14
N TRP A 65 -18.02 5.43 -27.26
CA TRP A 65 -18.35 6.80 -26.89
C TRP A 65 -18.12 7.72 -28.08
N PRO A 66 -19.12 8.52 -28.52
CA PRO A 66 -18.98 9.36 -29.70
C PRO A 66 -17.76 10.29 -29.65
N GLY A 67 -16.89 10.19 -30.66
CA GLY A 67 -15.65 10.96 -30.76
C GLY A 67 -14.47 10.40 -29.94
N MET A 68 -14.62 9.20 -29.38
CA MET A 68 -13.58 8.44 -28.68
C MET A 68 -13.20 7.14 -29.37
N GLU A 69 -13.60 6.97 -30.62
CA GLU A 69 -13.29 5.79 -31.43
C GLU A 69 -11.75 5.59 -31.51
N GLY A 70 -11.29 4.38 -31.26
CA GLY A 70 -9.88 4.04 -31.26
C GLY A 70 -9.08 4.60 -30.08
N LYS A 71 -9.77 5.12 -29.05
CA LYS A 71 -9.12 5.55 -27.78
C LYS A 71 -9.32 4.52 -26.69
N VAL A 72 -8.40 4.53 -25.75
CA VAL A 72 -8.44 3.71 -24.52
C VAL A 72 -8.40 4.60 -23.29
N PHE A 73 -8.88 4.08 -22.17
CA PHE A 73 -8.65 4.74 -20.89
C PHE A 73 -7.15 4.77 -20.55
N TYR A 74 -6.75 5.82 -19.86
CA TYR A 74 -5.39 5.94 -19.33
C TYR A 74 -5.21 5.01 -18.14
N VAL A 75 -4.18 4.18 -18.18
CA VAL A 75 -3.95 3.13 -17.18
C VAL A 75 -4.01 3.61 -15.72
N TRP A 76 -3.53 4.82 -15.42
CA TRP A 76 -3.62 5.37 -14.06
C TRP A 76 -5.01 5.90 -13.66
N PHE A 77 -5.97 5.86 -14.60
CA PHE A 77 -7.37 6.13 -14.29
C PHE A 77 -8.13 4.84 -13.97
N ASP A 78 -7.91 3.79 -14.74
CA ASP A 78 -8.61 2.51 -14.57
C ASP A 78 -7.91 1.51 -13.64
N ALA A 79 -6.57 1.63 -13.46
CA ALA A 79 -5.81 0.72 -12.61
C ALA A 79 -6.36 0.57 -11.17
N PRO A 80 -6.78 1.61 -10.45
CA PRO A 80 -7.33 1.44 -9.10
C PRO A 80 -8.63 0.64 -9.03
N ILE A 81 -9.35 0.48 -10.16
CA ILE A 81 -10.55 -0.37 -10.25
C ILE A 81 -10.18 -1.84 -10.06
N GLU A 82 -8.93 -2.22 -10.35
CA GLU A 82 -8.40 -3.56 -10.14
C GLU A 82 -8.58 -4.05 -8.70
N TYR A 83 -8.49 -3.18 -7.70
CA TYR A 83 -8.71 -3.57 -6.30
C TYR A 83 -10.10 -4.17 -6.09
N ILE A 84 -11.11 -3.56 -6.72
CA ILE A 84 -12.49 -4.05 -6.68
C ILE A 84 -12.63 -5.31 -7.55
N ALA A 85 -12.06 -5.28 -8.75
CA ALA A 85 -12.12 -6.38 -9.70
C ALA A 85 -11.46 -7.66 -9.16
N CYS A 86 -10.34 -7.57 -8.46
CA CYS A 86 -9.71 -8.71 -7.79
C CYS A 86 -10.60 -9.35 -6.73
N SER A 87 -11.37 -8.56 -6.00
CA SER A 87 -12.34 -9.08 -5.02
C SER A 87 -13.50 -9.79 -5.72
N GLN A 88 -13.95 -9.26 -6.85
CA GLN A 88 -14.98 -9.90 -7.67
C GLN A 88 -14.46 -11.22 -8.26
N GLU A 89 -13.27 -11.21 -8.87
CA GLU A 89 -12.64 -12.43 -9.41
C GLU A 89 -12.48 -13.52 -8.35
N TRP A 90 -12.12 -13.14 -7.11
CA TRP A 90 -12.01 -14.07 -5.99
C TRP A 90 -13.36 -14.74 -5.67
N VAL A 91 -14.47 -13.99 -5.72
CA VAL A 91 -15.81 -14.55 -5.54
C VAL A 91 -16.23 -15.41 -6.74
N ASP A 92 -15.98 -14.95 -7.96
CA ASP A 92 -16.31 -15.68 -9.20
C ASP A 92 -15.54 -17.01 -9.30
N ALA A 93 -14.35 -17.07 -8.72
CA ALA A 93 -13.56 -18.30 -8.56
C ALA A 93 -14.06 -19.23 -7.45
N GLY A 94 -15.20 -18.94 -6.81
CA GLY A 94 -15.79 -19.73 -5.73
C GLY A 94 -15.02 -19.72 -4.41
N LYS A 95 -14.13 -18.74 -4.22
CA LYS A 95 -13.30 -18.59 -3.01
C LYS A 95 -13.93 -17.66 -1.96
N GLY A 96 -14.98 -16.96 -2.32
CA GLY A 96 -15.74 -16.04 -1.46
C GLY A 96 -17.21 -16.03 -1.79
N ASP A 97 -17.98 -15.31 -0.99
CA ASP A 97 -19.45 -15.27 -1.08
C ASP A 97 -20.01 -13.97 -1.61
N ASN A 98 -19.37 -12.84 -1.30
CA ASN A 98 -19.90 -11.51 -1.67
C ASN A 98 -18.75 -10.48 -1.69
N TRP A 99 -18.39 -9.99 -2.87
CA TRP A 99 -17.36 -8.98 -3.02
C TRP A 99 -17.84 -7.57 -2.64
N GLU A 100 -19.14 -7.26 -2.82
CA GLU A 100 -19.71 -5.93 -2.56
C GLU A 100 -19.58 -5.53 -1.08
N ARG A 101 -19.65 -6.51 -0.16
CA ARG A 101 -19.51 -6.27 1.29
C ARG A 101 -18.16 -5.65 1.68
N TRP A 102 -17.16 -5.73 0.81
CA TRP A 102 -15.85 -5.16 1.05
C TRP A 102 -15.71 -3.74 0.49
N TRP A 103 -16.55 -3.39 -0.49
CA TRP A 103 -16.37 -2.18 -1.29
C TRP A 103 -17.55 -1.23 -1.27
N ARG A 104 -18.76 -1.70 -0.95
CA ARG A 104 -19.97 -0.87 -0.93
C ARG A 104 -20.46 -0.66 0.51
N THR A 105 -20.57 0.62 0.94
CA THR A 105 -21.00 0.96 2.30
C THR A 105 -22.45 0.55 2.56
N ASP A 106 -23.33 0.64 1.55
CA ASP A 106 -24.71 0.15 1.62
C ASP A 106 -24.85 -1.40 1.64
N LYS A 107 -23.73 -2.13 1.53
CA LYS A 107 -23.67 -3.60 1.56
C LYS A 107 -22.83 -4.18 2.70
N GLY A 108 -22.37 -3.33 3.61
CA GLY A 108 -21.61 -3.75 4.79
C GLY A 108 -20.15 -3.30 4.81
N ALA A 109 -19.66 -2.57 3.82
CA ALA A 109 -18.29 -2.07 3.83
C ALA A 109 -18.04 -0.94 4.85
N GLU A 110 -19.05 -0.46 5.56
CA GLU A 110 -18.89 0.50 6.66
C GLU A 110 -17.98 -0.06 7.76
N ASP A 111 -18.11 -1.37 8.07
CA ASP A 111 -17.32 -2.05 9.09
C ASP A 111 -15.94 -2.53 8.60
N VAL A 112 -15.61 -2.32 7.32
CA VAL A 112 -14.33 -2.73 6.74
C VAL A 112 -13.27 -1.65 6.98
N THR A 113 -12.12 -2.05 7.50
CA THR A 113 -10.92 -1.19 7.54
C THR A 113 -10.12 -1.41 6.26
N TYR A 114 -10.12 -0.41 5.39
CA TYR A 114 -9.38 -0.45 4.13
C TYR A 114 -8.04 0.28 4.24
N THR A 115 -6.95 -0.47 4.16
CA THR A 115 -5.58 0.04 4.26
C THR A 115 -4.83 -0.17 2.94
N GLN A 116 -4.08 0.84 2.52
CA GLN A 116 -3.21 0.78 1.36
C GLN A 116 -1.74 1.05 1.73
N PHE A 117 -0.83 0.32 1.09
CA PHE A 117 0.62 0.53 1.16
C PHE A 117 1.14 0.84 -0.24
N MET A 118 1.94 1.91 -0.38
CA MET A 118 2.40 2.34 -1.70
C MET A 118 3.70 3.15 -1.66
N GLY A 119 4.37 3.25 -2.79
CA GLY A 119 5.42 4.25 -3.00
C GLY A 119 4.85 5.66 -3.11
N LYS A 120 5.64 6.66 -2.73
CA LYS A 120 5.24 8.07 -2.70
C LYS A 120 4.67 8.61 -4.01
N ASP A 121 5.09 8.05 -5.14
CA ASP A 121 4.62 8.46 -6.48
C ASP A 121 3.15 8.10 -6.72
N ASN A 122 2.64 7.11 -6.03
CA ASN A 122 1.26 6.65 -6.17
C ASN A 122 0.27 7.42 -5.27
N VAL A 123 0.76 8.21 -4.33
CA VAL A 123 -0.09 8.98 -3.41
C VAL A 123 -1.12 9.84 -4.15
N PRO A 124 -0.77 10.64 -5.19
CA PRO A 124 -1.76 11.48 -5.88
C PRO A 124 -2.89 10.69 -6.55
N PHE A 125 -2.59 9.48 -7.04
CA PHE A 125 -3.61 8.63 -7.66
C PHE A 125 -4.60 8.07 -6.63
N HIS A 126 -4.14 7.77 -5.41
CA HIS A 126 -4.92 7.14 -4.36
C HIS A 126 -5.52 8.13 -3.35
N THR A 127 -5.07 9.38 -3.35
CA THR A 127 -5.63 10.43 -2.49
C THR A 127 -6.47 11.45 -3.26
N LEU A 128 -6.32 11.53 -4.58
CA LEU A 128 -7.01 12.51 -5.42
C LEU A 128 -7.80 11.85 -6.56
N SER A 129 -7.14 11.22 -7.53
CA SER A 129 -7.80 10.76 -8.76
C SER A 129 -8.80 9.64 -8.52
N PHE A 130 -8.44 8.59 -7.78
CA PHE A 130 -9.36 7.50 -7.47
C PHE A 130 -10.46 7.92 -6.49
N PRO A 131 -10.18 8.64 -5.38
CA PRO A 131 -11.23 9.21 -4.56
C PRO A 131 -12.16 10.15 -5.31
N ALA A 132 -11.64 10.99 -6.23
CA ALA A 132 -12.49 11.82 -7.09
C ALA A 132 -13.42 10.98 -7.99
N THR A 133 -12.95 9.84 -8.48
CA THR A 133 -13.79 8.92 -9.26
C THR A 133 -14.90 8.32 -8.40
N ILE A 134 -14.58 7.91 -7.17
CA ILE A 134 -15.54 7.36 -6.20
C ILE A 134 -16.59 8.42 -5.83
N LEU A 135 -16.16 9.60 -5.38
CA LEU A 135 -17.05 10.70 -5.00
C LEU A 135 -17.89 11.19 -6.17
N GLY A 136 -17.27 11.31 -7.35
CA GLY A 136 -17.93 11.76 -8.57
C GLY A 136 -18.96 10.78 -9.14
N SER A 137 -18.87 9.49 -8.78
CA SER A 137 -19.88 8.49 -9.15
C SER A 137 -21.21 8.69 -8.42
N ALA A 138 -21.19 9.39 -7.28
CA ALA A 138 -22.31 9.55 -6.37
C ALA A 138 -22.91 8.20 -5.89
N GLU A 139 -22.13 7.13 -5.96
CA GLU A 139 -22.49 5.81 -5.45
C GLU A 139 -21.78 5.51 -4.13
N PRO A 140 -22.32 4.63 -3.28
CA PRO A 140 -21.83 4.37 -1.93
C PRO A 140 -20.59 3.44 -1.93
N TRP A 141 -19.53 3.83 -2.63
CA TRP A 141 -18.25 3.13 -2.61
C TRP A 141 -17.42 3.48 -1.40
N LYS A 142 -16.72 2.50 -0.86
CA LYS A 142 -15.79 2.67 0.26
C LYS A 142 -14.57 3.46 -0.16
N LEU A 143 -14.29 4.56 0.53
CA LEU A 143 -13.01 5.26 0.47
C LEU A 143 -12.00 4.59 1.39
N VAL A 144 -10.71 4.74 1.09
CA VAL A 144 -9.63 4.20 1.91
C VAL A 144 -9.62 4.86 3.30
N ASP A 145 -9.40 4.05 4.34
CA ASP A 145 -9.29 4.52 5.72
C ASP A 145 -7.86 4.98 6.03
N TYR A 146 -6.86 4.19 5.64
CA TYR A 146 -5.46 4.47 5.96
C TYR A 146 -4.54 4.24 4.77
N ILE A 147 -3.63 5.18 4.50
CA ILE A 147 -2.58 5.06 3.47
C ILE A 147 -1.21 5.21 4.11
N LYS A 148 -0.40 4.17 4.01
CA LYS A 148 1.03 4.20 4.33
C LYS A 148 1.83 4.35 3.05
N SER A 149 2.45 5.51 2.85
CA SER A 149 3.38 5.73 1.75
C SER A 149 4.83 5.59 2.19
N PHE A 150 5.68 5.20 1.25
CA PHE A 150 7.12 5.03 1.45
C PHE A 150 7.91 5.84 0.44
N ASN A 151 9.10 6.28 0.85
CA ASN A 151 10.13 6.75 -0.05
C ASN A 151 10.72 5.57 -0.85
N TYR A 152 11.84 5.76 -1.55
CA TYR A 152 12.43 4.71 -2.37
C TYR A 152 13.40 3.84 -1.57
N LEU A 153 13.35 2.54 -1.87
CA LEU A 153 14.43 1.63 -1.59
C LEU A 153 15.35 1.59 -2.81
N ASN A 154 16.58 1.99 -2.66
CA ASN A 154 17.61 1.95 -3.70
C ASN A 154 18.46 0.66 -3.58
N TYR A 155 19.20 0.35 -4.62
CA TYR A 155 20.09 -0.80 -4.70
C TYR A 155 21.49 -0.35 -5.11
N ASP A 156 22.45 -0.50 -4.21
CA ASP A 156 23.89 -0.28 -4.47
C ASP A 156 24.14 1.02 -5.24
N GLY A 157 23.74 2.15 -4.65
CA GLY A 157 23.94 3.50 -5.19
C GLY A 157 23.01 3.91 -6.33
N GLY A 158 21.91 3.20 -6.60
CA GLY A 158 20.95 3.58 -7.64
C GLY A 158 19.59 2.91 -7.48
N GLN A 159 18.68 3.16 -8.41
CA GLN A 159 17.34 2.60 -8.38
C GLN A 159 17.31 1.13 -8.79
N PHE A 160 16.37 0.37 -8.25
CA PHE A 160 15.99 -0.93 -8.79
C PHE A 160 15.46 -0.76 -10.22
N SER A 161 15.82 -1.67 -11.11
CA SER A 161 15.35 -1.64 -12.49
C SER A 161 15.17 -3.04 -13.07
N THR A 162 13.91 -3.44 -13.28
CA THR A 162 13.57 -4.73 -13.87
C THR A 162 14.09 -4.84 -15.30
N SER A 163 13.94 -3.77 -16.10
CA SER A 163 14.39 -3.76 -17.51
C SER A 163 15.91 -3.84 -17.68
N GLN A 164 16.67 -3.40 -16.68
CA GLN A 164 18.14 -3.47 -16.67
C GLN A 164 18.67 -4.68 -15.89
N GLY A 165 17.80 -5.50 -15.30
CA GLY A 165 18.20 -6.60 -14.42
C GLY A 165 18.95 -6.14 -13.17
N ARG A 166 18.72 -4.89 -12.72
CA ARG A 166 19.39 -4.30 -11.56
C ARG A 166 18.54 -4.44 -10.30
N GLY A 167 19.04 -5.20 -9.34
CA GLY A 167 18.37 -5.41 -8.05
C GLY A 167 18.43 -6.87 -7.60
N VAL A 168 17.72 -7.16 -6.53
CA VAL A 168 17.46 -8.51 -6.02
C VAL A 168 16.00 -8.84 -6.34
N PHE A 169 15.77 -9.87 -7.13
CA PHE A 169 14.43 -10.29 -7.52
C PHE A 169 13.93 -11.42 -6.62
N MET A 170 12.62 -11.49 -6.43
CA MET A 170 11.99 -12.33 -5.41
C MET A 170 12.33 -13.82 -5.55
N ASP A 171 12.33 -14.35 -6.77
CA ASP A 171 12.68 -15.73 -7.06
C ASP A 171 14.13 -16.05 -6.67
N GLN A 172 15.05 -15.16 -7.02
CA GLN A 172 16.47 -15.26 -6.65
C GLN A 172 16.64 -15.10 -5.12
N ALA A 173 16.01 -14.11 -4.53
CA ALA A 173 16.07 -13.87 -3.09
C ALA A 173 15.66 -15.12 -2.29
N LEU A 174 14.52 -15.71 -2.64
CA LEU A 174 13.99 -16.90 -1.96
C LEU A 174 14.81 -18.17 -2.22
N SER A 175 15.59 -18.22 -3.29
CA SER A 175 16.53 -19.32 -3.55
C SER A 175 17.79 -19.24 -2.66
N ILE A 176 18.15 -18.06 -2.19
CA ILE A 176 19.34 -17.82 -1.37
C ILE A 176 19.04 -18.03 0.12
N LEU A 177 17.95 -17.46 0.63
CA LEU A 177 17.57 -17.50 2.04
C LEU A 177 16.04 -17.63 2.21
N PRO A 178 15.58 -18.23 3.32
CA PRO A 178 14.16 -18.22 3.68
C PRO A 178 13.56 -16.82 3.77
N SER A 179 12.26 -16.72 3.53
CA SER A 179 11.51 -15.46 3.46
C SER A 179 11.63 -14.57 4.70
N ASP A 180 11.81 -15.15 5.89
CA ASP A 180 11.84 -14.39 7.15
C ASP A 180 13.03 -13.45 7.26
N TYR A 181 14.19 -13.81 6.69
CA TYR A 181 15.35 -12.93 6.64
C TYR A 181 15.08 -11.68 5.80
N TRP A 182 14.45 -11.87 4.63
CA TRP A 182 14.07 -10.78 3.73
C TRP A 182 12.99 -9.90 4.34
N ARG A 183 11.96 -10.51 4.95
CA ARG A 183 10.88 -9.78 5.63
C ARG A 183 11.42 -8.92 6.77
N TRP A 184 12.30 -9.50 7.59
CA TRP A 184 12.94 -8.76 8.67
C TRP A 184 13.70 -7.53 8.15
N TRP A 185 14.58 -7.75 7.16
CA TRP A 185 15.38 -6.66 6.64
C TRP A 185 14.53 -5.58 5.98
N LEU A 186 13.60 -5.94 5.12
CA LEU A 186 12.72 -5.00 4.41
C LEU A 186 11.86 -4.17 5.36
N LEU A 187 11.34 -4.78 6.43
CA LEU A 187 10.51 -4.06 7.41
C LEU A 187 11.35 -3.17 8.34
N SER A 188 12.53 -3.65 8.79
CA SER A 188 13.40 -2.87 9.67
C SER A 188 14.10 -1.70 8.95
N HIS A 189 14.23 -1.75 7.63
CA HIS A 189 14.84 -0.71 6.80
C HIS A 189 13.83 -0.04 5.85
N ALA A 190 12.53 -0.15 6.15
CA ALA A 190 11.49 0.47 5.35
C ALA A 190 11.73 1.98 5.21
N PRO A 191 11.68 2.53 3.98
CA PRO A 191 12.01 3.93 3.71
C PRO A 191 10.87 4.88 4.13
N GLU A 192 10.59 4.98 5.43
CA GLU A 192 9.46 5.74 5.96
C GLU A 192 9.72 7.25 5.97
N SER A 193 10.89 7.69 6.39
CA SER A 193 11.24 9.11 6.53
C SER A 193 12.12 9.65 5.40
N ALA A 194 12.93 8.79 4.81
CA ALA A 194 13.84 9.11 3.71
C ALA A 194 14.05 7.87 2.84
N ASP A 195 14.69 8.03 1.68
CA ASP A 195 15.11 6.90 0.86
C ASP A 195 16.07 6.02 1.67
N SER A 196 15.96 4.71 1.53
CA SER A 196 16.87 3.73 2.11
C SER A 196 17.62 2.97 1.01
N GLU A 197 18.66 2.23 1.39
CA GLU A 197 19.52 1.55 0.44
C GLU A 197 19.74 0.11 0.84
N PHE A 198 19.56 -0.80 -0.13
CA PHE A 198 19.95 -2.18 0.00
C PHE A 198 21.37 -2.37 -0.53
N THR A 199 22.21 -2.93 0.32
CA THR A 199 23.48 -3.54 -0.08
C THR A 199 23.59 -4.92 0.56
N TRP A 200 24.32 -5.84 -0.08
CA TRP A 200 24.51 -7.19 0.47
C TRP A 200 25.26 -7.16 1.80
N GLU A 201 26.18 -6.21 1.97
CA GLU A 201 26.91 -6.02 3.22
C GLU A 201 25.97 -5.61 4.36
N ASN A 202 25.14 -4.58 4.14
CA ASN A 202 24.17 -4.12 5.14
C ASN A 202 23.14 -5.20 5.48
N PHE A 203 22.70 -5.97 4.47
CA PHE A 203 21.80 -7.10 4.68
C PHE A 203 22.43 -8.16 5.59
N GLN A 204 23.65 -8.59 5.28
CA GLN A 204 24.38 -9.59 6.07
C GLN A 204 24.63 -9.13 7.51
N VAL A 205 25.08 -7.88 7.68
CA VAL A 205 25.36 -7.29 8.99
C VAL A 205 24.08 -7.22 9.84
N SER A 206 22.99 -6.70 9.28
CA SER A 206 21.71 -6.59 9.98
C SER A 206 21.14 -7.94 10.38
N VAL A 207 21.10 -8.90 9.45
CA VAL A 207 20.59 -10.25 9.74
C VAL A 207 21.41 -10.93 10.84
N ASN A 208 22.74 -10.89 10.77
CA ASN A 208 23.59 -11.50 11.78
C ASN A 208 23.43 -10.83 13.14
N LYS A 209 23.47 -9.51 13.18
CA LYS A 209 23.34 -8.75 14.42
C LYS A 209 21.96 -8.89 15.05
N ASP A 210 20.90 -8.61 14.29
CA ASP A 210 19.57 -8.50 14.85
C ASP A 210 18.96 -9.87 15.14
N LEU A 211 19.04 -10.81 14.18
CA LEU A 211 18.41 -12.11 14.31
C LEU A 211 19.30 -13.13 15.05
N ALA A 212 20.60 -13.20 14.75
CA ALA A 212 21.45 -14.17 15.43
C ALA A 212 21.93 -13.64 16.79
N ASP A 213 22.57 -12.45 16.83
CA ASP A 213 23.21 -12.00 18.06
C ASP A 213 22.24 -11.43 19.09
N VAL A 214 21.20 -10.73 18.67
CA VAL A 214 20.22 -10.12 19.59
C VAL A 214 19.07 -11.10 19.86
N LEU A 215 18.23 -11.39 18.88
CA LEU A 215 17.03 -12.20 19.04
C LEU A 215 17.38 -13.65 19.40
N GLY A 216 18.29 -14.27 18.65
CA GLY A 216 18.72 -15.65 18.85
C GLY A 216 19.35 -15.86 20.23
N ASN A 217 20.19 -14.91 20.69
CA ASN A 217 20.75 -14.95 22.05
C ASN A 217 19.68 -14.79 23.12
N LEU A 218 18.74 -13.85 22.95
CA LEU A 218 17.63 -13.68 23.89
C LEU A 218 16.85 -14.98 24.05
N VAL A 219 16.36 -15.54 22.93
CA VAL A 219 15.61 -16.80 22.93
C VAL A 219 16.42 -17.95 23.55
N SER A 220 17.68 -18.10 23.14
CA SER A 220 18.55 -19.16 23.66
C SER A 220 18.79 -19.04 25.16
N ARG A 221 19.03 -17.84 25.68
CA ARG A 221 19.25 -17.60 27.11
C ARG A 221 17.99 -17.85 27.92
N VAL A 222 16.84 -17.29 27.48
CA VAL A 222 15.56 -17.46 28.17
C VAL A 222 15.15 -18.95 28.23
N THR A 223 15.21 -19.63 27.10
CA THR A 223 14.80 -21.05 27.02
C THR A 223 15.75 -21.96 27.81
N LYS A 224 17.06 -21.74 27.75
CA LYS A 224 18.03 -22.50 28.56
C LYS A 224 17.83 -22.24 30.06
N PHE A 225 17.59 -21.02 30.47
CA PHE A 225 17.32 -20.66 31.86
C PHE A 225 16.01 -21.31 32.33
N ALA A 226 14.91 -21.14 31.58
CA ALA A 226 13.64 -21.76 31.90
C ALA A 226 13.76 -23.25 32.03
N LYS A 227 14.39 -23.95 31.07
CA LYS A 227 14.64 -25.39 31.13
C LYS A 227 15.44 -25.80 32.36
N SER A 228 16.45 -25.04 32.74
CA SER A 228 17.30 -25.36 33.92
C SER A 228 16.59 -25.16 35.25
N LYS A 229 15.61 -24.27 35.33
CA LYS A 229 14.89 -23.94 36.59
C LYS A 229 13.51 -24.54 36.69
N CYS A 230 12.82 -24.77 35.60
CA CYS A 230 11.42 -25.24 35.54
C CYS A 230 11.29 -26.60 34.84
N GLY A 231 12.37 -27.17 34.31
CA GLY A 231 12.31 -28.44 33.57
C GLY A 231 11.74 -28.26 32.15
N ALA A 232 10.92 -29.23 31.72
CA ALA A 232 10.33 -29.22 30.38
C ALA A 232 9.05 -28.36 30.27
N ASP A 233 8.46 -28.02 31.39
CA ASP A 233 7.19 -27.31 31.45
C ASP A 233 7.39 -25.78 31.47
N VAL A 234 6.44 -25.09 30.87
CA VAL A 234 6.36 -23.63 31.02
C VAL A 234 5.84 -23.35 32.43
N PRO A 235 6.55 -22.54 33.25
CA PRO A 235 6.10 -22.27 34.61
C PRO A 235 4.74 -21.57 34.58
N ALA A 236 3.88 -21.93 35.54
CA ALA A 236 2.61 -21.21 35.70
C ALA A 236 2.90 -19.74 35.96
N GLY A 237 2.25 -18.88 35.22
CA GLY A 237 2.37 -17.43 35.39
C GLY A 237 1.86 -16.99 36.77
N GLY A 238 2.59 -16.05 37.39
CA GLY A 238 2.12 -15.32 38.57
C GLY A 238 1.30 -14.07 38.18
N SER A 239 0.89 -13.30 39.17
CA SER A 239 0.32 -11.95 38.94
C SER A 239 1.44 -11.01 38.42
N PHE A 240 1.13 -10.21 37.41
CA PHE A 240 2.05 -9.16 36.98
C PHE A 240 2.23 -8.12 38.08
N GLY A 241 3.49 -7.77 38.37
CA GLY A 241 3.80 -6.62 39.19
C GLY A 241 3.64 -5.30 38.41
N PRO A 242 3.79 -4.15 39.07
CA PRO A 242 3.66 -2.85 38.42
C PRO A 242 4.63 -2.64 37.25
N GLN A 243 5.82 -3.26 37.31
CA GLN A 243 6.82 -3.14 36.24
C GLN A 243 6.44 -3.95 35.00
N GLU A 244 5.96 -5.16 35.19
CA GLU A 244 5.48 -6.00 34.08
C GLU A 244 4.22 -5.41 33.43
N ALA A 245 3.30 -4.89 34.25
CA ALA A 245 2.11 -4.22 33.75
C ALA A 245 2.44 -2.97 32.91
N ALA A 246 3.45 -2.21 33.31
CA ALA A 246 3.93 -1.04 32.54
C ALA A 246 4.64 -1.39 31.21
N LEU A 247 5.18 -2.62 31.10
CA LEU A 247 5.81 -3.11 29.85
C LEU A 247 4.79 -3.66 28.84
N ILE A 248 3.58 -4.02 29.30
CA ILE A 248 2.53 -4.62 28.46
C ILE A 248 1.54 -3.56 27.99
N ALA A 249 1.43 -2.44 28.70
CA ALA A 249 0.58 -1.30 28.34
C ALA A 249 1.20 -0.45 27.21
#